data_a5804e0c2ea4cc3c159e11996428c106
#
_entry.id   a5804e0c2ea4cc3c159e11996428c106
#
_cell.length_a   1.000
_cell.length_b   1.000
_cell.length_c   1.000
_cell.angle_alpha   90.00
_cell.angle_beta   90.00
_cell.angle_gamma   90.00
#
_symmetry.space_group_name_H-M   'P 1'
#
loop_
_entity.id
_entity.type
_entity.pdbx_description
1 polymer ?
#
loop_
_entity_poly.entity_id
_entity_poly.type
_entity_poly.pdbx_seq_one_letter_code
_entity_poly.pdbx_strand_id
1 'polypeptide(L)' 'MEDRLLYRVPEVAVFLNISRSKVYQLLGSGDLPSVKIDRTRLVRGSDLRQYVASLRPVA' A
#
# COMPACT_ATOMS: atom_id res chain seq x y z
N MET A 1 -9.86 -3.55 -8.53
CA MET A 1 -8.96 -2.42 -8.23
C MET A 1 -8.58 -1.73 -9.53
N GLU A 2 -8.66 -0.41 -9.55
CA GLU A 2 -8.26 0.36 -10.71
C GLU A 2 -6.77 0.26 -10.97
N ASP A 3 -6.39 0.45 -12.21
CA ASP A 3 -5.01 0.34 -12.64
C ASP A 3 -4.32 1.71 -12.62
N ARG A 4 -4.20 2.28 -11.43
CA ARG A 4 -3.55 3.57 -11.23
C ARG A 4 -2.05 3.42 -11.04
N LEU A 5 -1.32 4.49 -11.36
CA LEU A 5 0.12 4.54 -11.12
C LEU A 5 0.43 4.70 -9.63
N LEU A 6 -0.31 5.58 -8.95
CA LEU A 6 -0.06 5.92 -7.54
C LEU A 6 -1.36 5.94 -6.74
N TYR A 7 -1.23 5.58 -5.47
CA TYR A 7 -2.34 5.60 -4.51
C TYR A 7 -1.93 6.36 -3.27
N ARG A 8 -2.89 7.07 -2.68
CA ARG A 8 -2.70 7.72 -1.38
C ARG A 8 -2.93 6.70 -0.27
N VAL A 9 -2.39 6.99 0.94
CA VAL A 9 -2.54 6.10 2.09
C VAL A 9 -4.01 5.75 2.38
N PRO A 10 -4.97 6.71 2.41
CA PRO A 10 -6.37 6.34 2.63
C PRO A 10 -6.92 5.40 1.57
N GLU A 11 -6.51 5.57 0.32
CA GLU A 11 -6.93 4.69 -0.77
C GLU A 11 -6.37 3.29 -0.58
N VAL A 12 -5.10 3.18 -0.18
CA VAL A 12 -4.48 1.89 0.09
C VAL A 12 -5.24 1.17 1.20
N ALA A 13 -5.60 1.89 2.26
CA ALA A 13 -6.34 1.30 3.37
C ALA A 13 -7.68 0.72 2.90
N VAL A 14 -8.38 1.45 2.03
CA VAL A 14 -9.66 0.97 1.48
C VAL A 14 -9.46 -0.27 0.62
N PHE A 15 -8.49 -0.24 -0.28
CA PHE A 15 -8.25 -1.36 -1.20
C PHE A 15 -7.76 -2.60 -0.47
N LEU A 16 -6.94 -2.44 0.56
CA LEU A 16 -6.47 -3.57 1.36
C LEU A 16 -7.46 -3.96 2.47
N ASN A 17 -8.46 -3.13 2.70
CA ASN A 17 -9.46 -3.35 3.74
C ASN A 17 -8.84 -3.46 5.14
N ILE A 18 -7.92 -2.54 5.42
CA ILE A 18 -7.25 -2.44 6.71
C ILE A 18 -7.27 -0.99 7.18
N SER A 19 -6.89 -0.75 8.43
CA SER A 19 -6.85 0.60 8.98
C SER A 19 -5.68 1.41 8.39
N ARG A 20 -5.80 2.74 8.43
CA ARG A 20 -4.70 3.63 8.03
C ARG A 20 -3.47 3.40 8.89
N SER A 21 -3.68 3.18 10.18
CA SER A 21 -2.57 2.89 11.11
C SER A 21 -1.79 1.66 10.65
N LYS A 22 -2.50 0.62 10.20
CA LYS A 22 -1.85 -0.58 9.69
C LYS A 22 -1.06 -0.29 8.42
N VAL A 23 -1.60 0.54 7.52
CA VAL A 23 -0.87 0.95 6.33
C VAL A 23 0.42 1.66 6.71
N TYR A 24 0.38 2.59 7.66
CA TYR A 24 1.59 3.28 8.11
C TYR A 24 2.60 2.34 8.73
N GLN A 25 2.15 1.32 9.44
CA GLN A 25 3.05 0.28 9.96
C GLN A 25 3.75 -0.46 8.83
N LEU A 26 3.02 -0.82 7.78
CA LEU A 26 3.60 -1.51 6.62
C LEU A 26 4.62 -0.64 5.90
N LEU A 27 4.32 0.66 5.78
CA LEU A 27 5.25 1.61 5.16
C LEU A 27 6.49 1.80 6.02
N GLY A 28 6.32 1.89 7.34
CA GLY A 28 7.43 2.09 8.26
C GLY A 28 8.35 0.88 8.37
N SER A 29 7.80 -0.33 8.27
CA SER A 29 8.59 -1.56 8.34
C SER A 29 9.27 -1.89 7.02
N GLY A 30 8.87 -1.24 5.93
CA GLY A 30 9.38 -1.54 4.60
C GLY A 30 8.68 -2.70 3.89
N ASP A 31 7.66 -3.30 4.52
CA ASP A 31 6.90 -4.38 3.89
C ASP A 31 6.16 -3.88 2.66
N LEU A 32 5.73 -2.61 2.67
CA LEU A 32 5.08 -1.97 1.54
C LEU A 32 5.90 -0.76 1.15
N PRO A 33 6.60 -0.79 0.00
CA PRO A 33 7.39 0.35 -0.44
C PRO A 33 6.51 1.57 -0.71
N SER A 34 7.07 2.75 -0.49
CA SER A 34 6.37 4.00 -0.77
C SER A 34 7.30 4.98 -1.44
N VAL A 35 6.72 5.97 -2.10
CA VAL A 35 7.44 7.09 -2.69
C VAL A 35 6.88 8.38 -2.12
N LYS A 36 7.61 9.46 -2.29
CA LYS A 36 7.20 10.75 -1.77
C LYS A 36 7.30 11.79 -2.88
N ILE A 37 6.23 12.50 -3.11
CA ILE A 37 6.21 13.64 -4.02
C ILE A 37 5.92 14.86 -3.15
N ASP A 38 6.89 15.76 -3.06
CA ASP A 38 6.86 16.87 -2.11
C ASP A 38 6.69 16.34 -0.70
N ARG A 39 5.56 16.59 -0.05
CA ARG A 39 5.27 16.10 1.30
C ARG A 39 4.24 14.98 1.31
N THR A 40 3.83 14.53 0.13
CA THR A 40 2.78 13.52 0.00
C THR A 40 3.41 12.14 -0.16
N ARG A 41 3.09 11.24 0.77
CA ARG A 41 3.53 9.86 0.68
C ARG A 41 2.53 9.07 -0.17
N LEU A 42 3.05 8.35 -1.15
CA LEU A 42 2.24 7.61 -2.10
C LEU A 42 2.78 6.19 -2.26
N VAL A 43 1.91 5.28 -2.69
CA VAL A 43 2.28 3.90 -2.96
C VAL A 43 2.08 3.63 -4.44
N ARG A 44 3.10 3.07 -5.09
CA ARG A 44 2.98 2.71 -6.50
C ARG A 44 2.03 1.53 -6.65
N GLY A 45 1.21 1.56 -7.69
CA GLY A 45 0.27 0.47 -7.96
C GLY A 45 0.96 -0.87 -8.12
N SER A 46 2.13 -0.89 -8.76
CA SER A 46 2.91 -2.12 -8.92
C SER A 46 3.36 -2.69 -7.58
N ASP A 47 3.78 -1.84 -6.65
CA ASP A 47 4.21 -2.28 -5.32
C ASP A 47 3.02 -2.79 -4.52
N LEU A 48 1.86 -2.14 -4.66
CA LEU A 48 0.65 -2.58 -3.96
C LEU A 48 0.23 -3.97 -4.43
N ARG A 49 0.22 -4.18 -5.75
CA ARG A 49 -0.12 -5.48 -6.31
C ARG A 49 0.87 -6.55 -5.89
N GLN A 50 2.15 -6.22 -5.89
CA GLN A 50 3.20 -7.16 -5.49
C GLN A 50 3.06 -7.53 -4.02
N TYR A 51 2.73 -6.57 -3.17
CA TYR A 51 2.50 -6.85 -1.75
C TYR A 51 1.36 -7.85 -1.58
N VAL A 52 0.24 -7.62 -2.26
CA VAL A 52 -0.92 -8.52 -2.18
C VAL A 52 -0.54 -9.92 -2.70
N ALA A 53 0.20 -9.98 -3.81
CA ALA A 53 0.62 -11.25 -4.39
C ALA A 53 1.55 -12.04 -3.47
N SER A 54 2.26 -11.35 -2.57
CA SER A 54 3.18 -11.99 -1.63
C SER A 54 2.48 -12.56 -0.41
N LEU A 55 1.23 -12.19 -0.18
CA LEU A 55 0.46 -12.70 0.96
C LEU A 55 0.07 -14.15 0.72
N ARG A 56 0.16 -14.95 1.78
CA ARG A 56 -0.16 -16.37 1.69
C ARG A 56 -1.56 -16.62 2.24
N PRO A 57 -2.31 -17.55 1.62
CA PRO A 57 -3.60 -17.94 2.17
C PRO A 57 -3.45 -18.54 3.56
N VAL A 58 -4.43 -18.28 4.40
CA VAL A 58 -4.50 -18.92 5.72
C VAL A 58 -5.04 -20.33 5.53
N ALA A 59 -4.35 -21.28 6.11
CA ALA A 59 -4.75 -22.69 6.01
C ALA A 59 -5.99 -22.99 6.85
#